data_22223cf0ac31c331a3956f759910d5f6
#
_entry.id   22223cf0ac31c331a3956f759910d5f6
#
_cell.length_a   1.000
_cell.length_b   1.000
_cell.length_c   1.000
_cell.angle_alpha   90.00
_cell.angle_beta   90.00
_cell.angle_gamma   90.00
#
_symmetry.space_group_name_H-M   'P 1'
#
loop_
_entity.id
_entity.type
_entity.pdbx_description
1 polymer ?
#
loop_
_entity_poly.entity_id
_entity_poly.type
_entity_poly.pdbx_seq_one_letter_code
_entity_poly.pdbx_strand_id
1 'polypeptide(L)'
;MNKTFTTLLSLSISLCSFSQTQITNGGFENWENVGTSTEEPVDFNSNKTGSSTAQIGPQTCFRDGSVKHSGSYSMRLENKTVPIIGTIVNGSATTGVINAPTTTKSDGYIGTVNYSTSSDIRRLAFTGRPDSIVGWYQYTSGGTGEVGKVTAILHNNNYFDPETPTTYHADPTADKIARATFLTPTGSNATWTRFSAPFVYTAAGNPSYIMINMTPSNNQLTTFAGSKIWLDDISFIYNSVTSVKDIVSGQTTKVYVFDEKLYVNFGTKATEQTTIELFDVTGRIVLSQKCDNVAIHTIDISNLNTGIYIYKVIGNKSDEKIGKIIVD
;
A
#
# COMPACT_ATOMS: atom_id res chain seq x y z
N MET A 1 -43.54 26.41 -43.74
CA MET A 1 -42.53 26.68 -42.69
C MET A 1 -42.42 25.44 -41.82
N ASN A 2 -41.47 24.56 -42.17
CA ASN A 2 -41.21 23.35 -41.35
C ASN A 2 -40.08 23.67 -40.35
N LYS A 3 -40.38 23.59 -39.05
CA LYS A 3 -39.42 23.72 -37.98
C LYS A 3 -38.90 22.31 -37.68
N THR A 4 -37.64 22.04 -38.03
CA THR A 4 -36.91 20.85 -37.67
C THR A 4 -36.41 21.01 -36.24
N PHE A 5 -36.90 20.18 -35.30
CA PHE A 5 -36.40 20.11 -33.92
C PHE A 5 -35.18 19.16 -33.91
N THR A 6 -34.01 19.70 -33.67
CA THR A 6 -32.80 18.90 -33.44
C THR A 6 -32.71 18.58 -31.95
N THR A 7 -32.97 17.33 -31.58
CA THR A 7 -32.80 16.85 -30.24
C THR A 7 -31.34 16.51 -29.98
N LEU A 8 -30.65 17.29 -29.19
CA LEU A 8 -29.28 16.99 -28.73
C LEU A 8 -29.36 15.90 -27.64
N LEU A 9 -28.94 14.69 -27.99
CA LEU A 9 -28.78 13.59 -27.02
C LEU A 9 -27.43 13.75 -26.30
N SER A 10 -27.43 14.27 -25.09
CA SER A 10 -26.25 14.34 -24.24
C SER A 10 -25.95 12.97 -23.65
N LEU A 11 -24.91 12.31 -24.16
CA LEU A 11 -24.38 11.06 -23.61
C LEU A 11 -23.53 11.39 -22.36
N SER A 12 -24.11 11.26 -21.19
CA SER A 12 -23.38 11.38 -19.92
C SER A 12 -22.59 10.07 -19.69
N ILE A 13 -21.28 10.11 -19.96
CA ILE A 13 -20.36 9.03 -19.59
C ILE A 13 -20.14 9.15 -18.07
N SER A 14 -20.77 8.26 -17.33
CA SER A 14 -20.49 8.10 -15.89
C SER A 14 -19.12 7.42 -15.75
N LEU A 15 -18.08 8.20 -15.48
CA LEU A 15 -16.78 7.67 -15.06
C LEU A 15 -16.96 7.07 -13.68
N CYS A 16 -17.11 5.75 -13.59
CA CYS A 16 -16.97 5.04 -12.31
C CYS A 16 -15.52 5.16 -11.86
N SER A 17 -15.22 6.18 -11.04
CA SER A 17 -13.99 6.22 -10.27
C SER A 17 -14.05 5.08 -9.26
N PHE A 18 -13.34 3.99 -9.48
CA PHE A 18 -13.08 3.01 -8.42
C PHE A 18 -12.18 3.70 -7.41
N SER A 19 -12.78 4.19 -6.32
CA SER A 19 -12.00 4.71 -5.19
C SER A 19 -11.15 3.57 -4.62
N GLN A 20 -9.84 3.73 -4.69
CA GLN A 20 -8.90 2.79 -4.09
C GLN A 20 -9.02 2.90 -2.57
N THR A 21 -9.22 1.74 -1.90
CA THR A 21 -9.41 1.70 -0.45
C THR A 21 -8.20 2.29 0.26
N GLN A 22 -8.42 3.33 1.06
CA GLN A 22 -7.40 3.96 1.88
C GLN A 22 -7.62 3.64 3.36
N ILE A 23 -6.63 3.90 4.18
CA ILE A 23 -6.73 3.83 5.63
C ILE A 23 -7.63 4.99 6.12
N THR A 24 -8.54 4.68 7.00
CA THR A 24 -9.30 5.70 7.71
C THR A 24 -8.39 6.38 8.72
N ASN A 25 -8.54 7.70 8.87
CA ASN A 25 -7.79 8.51 9.84
C ASN A 25 -6.24 8.36 9.74
N GLY A 26 -5.70 8.14 8.54
CA GLY A 26 -4.24 8.02 8.36
C GLY A 26 -3.45 9.31 8.62
N GLY A 27 -4.10 10.47 8.61
CA GLY A 27 -3.55 11.76 9.05
C GLY A 27 -3.71 12.03 10.54
N PHE A 28 -4.23 11.09 11.34
CA PHE A 28 -4.40 11.19 12.80
C PHE A 28 -5.12 12.45 13.28
N GLU A 29 -6.09 12.94 12.53
CA GLU A 29 -6.85 14.14 12.87
C GLU A 29 -8.01 13.87 13.86
N ASN A 30 -8.55 12.64 13.85
CA ASN A 30 -9.65 12.24 14.70
C ASN A 30 -9.16 11.40 15.88
N TRP A 31 -9.53 11.84 17.07
CA TRP A 31 -9.11 11.20 18.35
C TRP A 31 -10.30 10.92 19.23
N GLU A 32 -10.24 9.82 19.95
CA GLU A 32 -11.19 9.48 21.01
C GLU A 32 -10.57 9.62 22.39
N ASN A 33 -11.40 9.70 23.43
CA ASN A 33 -11.01 9.87 24.83
C ASN A 33 -10.03 11.05 25.07
N VAL A 34 -10.18 12.11 24.30
CA VAL A 34 -9.30 13.28 24.28
C VAL A 34 -9.06 13.86 25.68
N GLY A 35 -7.78 14.08 26.02
CA GLY A 35 -7.36 14.64 27.31
C GLY A 35 -7.34 13.63 28.46
N THR A 36 -7.54 12.34 28.19
CA THR A 36 -7.41 11.26 29.18
C THR A 36 -6.17 10.41 28.91
N SER A 37 -5.83 9.52 29.85
CA SER A 37 -4.73 8.57 29.68
C SER A 37 -5.04 7.46 28.67
N THR A 38 -6.27 7.37 28.19
CA THR A 38 -6.74 6.44 27.16
C THR A 38 -7.01 7.14 25.82
N GLU A 39 -6.42 8.33 25.62
CA GLU A 39 -6.51 9.07 24.38
C GLU A 39 -5.85 8.28 23.24
N GLU A 40 -6.56 8.03 22.14
CA GLU A 40 -6.09 7.25 20.99
C GLU A 40 -6.64 7.83 19.68
N PRO A 41 -5.95 7.67 18.55
CA PRO A 41 -6.54 7.99 17.25
C PRO A 41 -7.69 7.04 16.95
N VAL A 42 -8.78 7.55 16.41
CA VAL A 42 -9.91 6.71 15.93
C VAL A 42 -9.37 5.63 14.98
N ASP A 43 -9.87 4.40 15.12
CA ASP A 43 -9.44 3.18 14.42
C ASP A 43 -8.07 2.61 14.83
N PHE A 44 -7.38 3.23 15.79
CA PHE A 44 -6.12 2.70 16.35
C PHE A 44 -6.23 2.50 17.86
N ASN A 45 -5.54 1.50 18.33
CA ASN A 45 -5.50 1.10 19.75
C ASN A 45 -4.08 1.15 20.28
N SER A 46 -3.92 1.54 21.54
CA SER A 46 -2.64 1.50 22.27
C SER A 46 -2.63 0.44 23.36
N ASN A 47 -1.61 0.47 24.21
CA ASN A 47 -1.60 -0.37 25.41
C ASN A 47 -2.78 -0.07 26.37
N LYS A 48 -3.34 1.14 26.34
CA LYS A 48 -4.40 1.56 27.25
C LYS A 48 -5.76 0.95 26.93
N THR A 49 -5.97 0.50 25.71
CA THR A 49 -7.16 -0.26 25.26
C THR A 49 -6.80 -1.71 24.87
N GLY A 50 -5.58 -2.15 25.20
CA GLY A 50 -5.10 -3.51 25.01
C GLY A 50 -5.66 -4.50 26.05
N SER A 51 -4.99 -5.63 26.24
CA SER A 51 -5.35 -6.61 27.26
C SER A 51 -5.18 -6.03 28.68
N SER A 52 -5.82 -6.67 29.66
CA SER A 52 -5.83 -6.19 31.03
C SER A 52 -4.42 -5.90 31.61
N THR A 53 -3.46 -6.74 31.31
CA THR A 53 -2.07 -6.54 31.72
C THR A 53 -1.39 -5.39 30.97
N ALA A 54 -1.70 -5.22 29.66
CA ALA A 54 -1.16 -4.10 28.89
C ALA A 54 -1.64 -2.73 29.41
N GLN A 55 -2.87 -2.65 29.90
CA GLN A 55 -3.47 -1.42 30.43
C GLN A 55 -2.78 -0.88 31.69
N ILE A 56 -2.06 -1.72 32.43
CA ILE A 56 -1.32 -1.32 33.65
C ILE A 56 -0.17 -0.36 33.32
N GLY A 57 0.42 -0.48 32.13
CA GLY A 57 1.50 0.37 31.67
C GLY A 57 1.11 1.87 31.59
N PRO A 58 2.08 2.79 31.53
CA PRO A 58 1.82 4.21 31.33
C PRO A 58 1.24 4.46 29.94
N GLN A 59 0.61 5.61 29.75
CA GLN A 59 0.22 6.07 28.40
C GLN A 59 1.45 6.20 27.53
N THR A 60 1.40 5.63 26.31
CA THR A 60 2.50 5.60 25.33
C THR A 60 2.12 6.18 23.98
N CYS A 61 0.84 6.42 23.73
CA CYS A 61 0.29 7.05 22.52
C CYS A 61 -0.23 8.44 22.89
N PHE A 62 0.09 9.44 22.09
CA PHE A 62 -0.21 10.85 22.35
C PHE A 62 -0.61 11.56 21.09
N ARG A 63 -1.60 12.44 21.19
CA ARG A 63 -1.94 13.44 20.19
C ARG A 63 -0.95 14.60 20.27
N ASP A 64 -0.26 14.90 19.20
CA ASP A 64 0.73 15.98 19.17
C ASP A 64 0.29 17.08 18.19
N GLY A 65 -0.10 18.24 18.70
CA GLY A 65 -0.46 19.40 17.90
C GLY A 65 0.72 20.34 17.61
N SER A 66 1.87 20.09 18.24
CA SER A 66 3.07 20.93 18.07
C SER A 66 4.00 20.39 17.00
N VAL A 67 4.14 19.06 16.91
CA VAL A 67 4.97 18.37 15.93
C VAL A 67 4.05 17.61 14.97
N LYS A 68 3.77 18.15 13.80
CA LYS A 68 2.88 17.59 12.78
C LYS A 68 3.43 17.87 11.38
N HIS A 69 3.14 16.99 10.45
CA HIS A 69 3.51 17.17 9.04
C HIS A 69 2.44 17.97 8.30
N SER A 70 1.17 17.61 8.50
CA SER A 70 0.03 18.31 7.93
C SER A 70 -1.10 18.48 8.95
N GLY A 71 -2.20 19.08 8.59
CA GLY A 71 -3.41 19.17 9.41
C GLY A 71 -3.20 19.84 10.79
N SER A 72 -3.88 19.29 11.80
CA SER A 72 -3.89 19.82 13.17
C SER A 72 -3.06 18.98 14.14
N TYR A 73 -2.95 17.68 13.90
CA TYR A 73 -2.31 16.74 14.81
C TYR A 73 -1.47 15.71 14.06
N SER A 74 -0.50 15.12 14.78
CA SER A 74 0.15 13.86 14.42
C SER A 74 0.02 12.88 15.57
N MET A 75 0.34 11.61 15.34
CA MET A 75 0.44 10.61 16.38
C MET A 75 1.89 10.48 16.86
N ARG A 76 2.12 10.64 18.17
CA ARG A 76 3.41 10.40 18.81
C ARG A 76 3.36 9.14 19.68
N LEU A 77 4.25 8.21 19.42
CA LEU A 77 4.45 7.00 20.22
C LEU A 77 5.76 7.13 20.98
N GLU A 78 5.78 6.71 22.27
CA GLU A 78 6.93 6.85 23.16
C GLU A 78 7.11 5.62 24.03
N ASN A 79 8.34 5.10 24.07
CA ASN A 79 8.71 4.04 25.02
C ASN A 79 8.84 4.61 26.42
N LYS A 80 8.18 3.99 27.37
CA LYS A 80 8.16 4.44 28.76
C LYS A 80 8.47 3.34 29.77
N THR A 81 9.16 3.70 30.83
CA THR A 81 9.38 2.82 31.98
C THR A 81 8.10 2.70 32.79
N VAL A 82 7.68 1.47 33.09
CA VAL A 82 6.60 1.22 34.05
C VAL A 82 7.11 1.57 35.45
N PRO A 83 6.47 2.51 36.13
CA PRO A 83 6.85 2.85 37.52
C PRO A 83 6.87 1.60 38.43
N ILE A 84 7.76 1.54 39.37
CA ILE A 84 7.92 0.47 40.36
C ILE A 84 8.51 -0.83 39.80
N ILE A 85 8.05 -1.28 38.61
CA ILE A 85 8.51 -2.54 38.00
C ILE A 85 9.83 -2.32 37.22
N GLY A 86 10.09 -1.11 36.72
CA GLY A 86 11.29 -0.77 35.97
C GLY A 86 11.32 -1.29 34.52
N THR A 87 10.33 -2.10 34.10
CA THR A 87 10.26 -2.62 32.76
C THR A 87 9.89 -1.50 31.77
N ILE A 88 10.54 -1.46 30.60
CA ILE A 88 10.22 -0.53 29.53
C ILE A 88 9.14 -1.15 28.65
N VAL A 89 8.03 -0.46 28.50
CA VAL A 89 6.98 -0.81 27.52
C VAL A 89 7.17 -0.01 26.23
N ASN A 90 6.94 -0.68 25.11
CA ASN A 90 6.99 -0.02 23.81
C ASN A 90 5.80 0.91 23.65
N GLY A 91 6.06 2.10 23.12
CA GLY A 91 5.02 2.91 22.53
C GLY A 91 4.51 2.24 21.27
N SER A 92 3.28 1.75 21.30
CA SER A 92 2.72 1.07 20.14
C SER A 92 1.31 1.55 19.87
N ALA A 93 0.98 1.66 18.58
CA ALA A 93 -0.38 1.82 18.10
C ALA A 93 -0.66 0.78 17.00
N THR A 94 -1.88 0.24 17.00
CA THR A 94 -2.27 -0.82 16.09
C THR A 94 -3.77 -0.74 15.76
N THR A 95 -4.15 -1.24 14.59
CA THR A 95 -5.56 -1.49 14.26
C THR A 95 -6.10 -2.79 14.87
N GLY A 96 -5.24 -3.54 15.59
CA GLY A 96 -5.58 -4.72 16.37
C GLY A 96 -5.59 -4.44 17.87
N VAL A 97 -5.13 -5.38 18.67
CA VAL A 97 -5.04 -5.33 20.15
C VAL A 97 -3.62 -5.60 20.59
N ILE A 98 -3.10 -4.78 21.51
CA ILE A 98 -1.84 -5.06 22.20
C ILE A 98 -2.10 -6.05 23.32
N ASN A 99 -1.52 -7.24 23.22
CA ASN A 99 -1.66 -8.32 24.18
C ASN A 99 -0.39 -8.47 25.01
N ALA A 100 -0.57 -8.45 26.33
CA ALA A 100 0.48 -8.75 27.31
C ALA A 100 -0.05 -9.85 28.23
N PRO A 101 0.03 -11.14 27.81
CA PRO A 101 -0.55 -12.25 28.58
C PRO A 101 0.15 -12.50 29.91
N THR A 102 1.39 -12.06 30.06
CA THR A 102 2.17 -12.15 31.27
C THR A 102 2.96 -10.86 31.51
N THR A 103 3.71 -10.79 32.58
CA THR A 103 4.70 -9.73 32.82
C THR A 103 6.01 -9.96 32.06
N THR A 104 6.18 -11.13 31.43
CA THR A 104 7.35 -11.46 30.62
C THR A 104 7.20 -10.80 29.22
N LYS A 105 8.14 -9.92 28.92
CA LYS A 105 8.06 -9.07 27.71
C LYS A 105 8.06 -9.89 26.40
N SER A 106 8.75 -11.04 26.37
CA SER A 106 8.79 -11.93 25.21
C SER A 106 7.44 -12.57 24.87
N ASP A 107 6.52 -12.62 25.82
CA ASP A 107 5.20 -13.21 25.60
C ASP A 107 4.20 -12.21 25.03
N GLY A 108 4.58 -10.92 24.97
CA GLY A 108 3.76 -9.86 24.39
C GLY A 108 3.65 -9.97 22.87
N TYR A 109 2.47 -9.71 22.35
CA TYR A 109 2.20 -9.70 20.91
C TYR A 109 1.10 -8.71 20.57
N ILE A 110 1.00 -8.37 19.30
CA ILE A 110 -0.12 -7.64 18.72
C ILE A 110 -0.98 -8.63 17.95
N GLY A 111 -2.28 -8.60 18.12
CA GLY A 111 -3.19 -9.52 17.45
C GLY A 111 -4.55 -8.91 17.19
N THR A 112 -5.37 -9.60 16.43
CA THR A 112 -6.75 -9.20 16.16
C THR A 112 -7.75 -9.62 17.24
N VAL A 113 -7.29 -10.38 18.24
CA VAL A 113 -8.11 -10.87 19.35
C VAL A 113 -7.43 -10.51 20.67
N ASN A 114 -8.22 -10.00 21.60
CA ASN A 114 -7.77 -9.76 22.96
C ASN A 114 -7.77 -11.06 23.75
N TYR A 115 -6.61 -11.51 24.21
CA TYR A 115 -6.49 -12.79 24.93
C TYR A 115 -7.20 -12.78 26.30
N SER A 116 -7.29 -11.62 26.95
CA SER A 116 -7.97 -11.48 28.25
C SER A 116 -9.49 -11.32 28.13
N THR A 117 -9.98 -10.99 26.92
CA THR A 117 -11.41 -10.87 26.58
C THR A 117 -11.61 -11.36 25.15
N SER A 118 -11.68 -12.67 24.97
CA SER A 118 -11.69 -13.31 23.64
C SER A 118 -12.86 -12.89 22.73
N SER A 119 -13.90 -12.29 23.28
CA SER A 119 -14.98 -11.67 22.52
C SER A 119 -14.62 -10.30 21.93
N ASP A 120 -13.56 -9.66 22.42
CA ASP A 120 -13.03 -8.40 21.86
C ASP A 120 -12.16 -8.73 20.64
N ILE A 121 -12.80 -8.70 19.46
CA ILE A 121 -12.17 -8.95 18.17
C ILE A 121 -12.06 -7.63 17.43
N ARG A 122 -10.83 -7.20 17.14
CA ARG A 122 -10.53 -5.95 16.42
C ARG A 122 -9.86 -6.25 15.11
N ARG A 123 -10.63 -6.18 14.03
CA ARG A 123 -10.21 -6.42 12.66
C ARG A 123 -10.67 -5.24 11.81
N LEU A 124 -9.74 -4.45 11.31
CA LEU A 124 -10.06 -3.38 10.38
C LEU A 124 -10.34 -3.99 9.00
N ALA A 125 -11.59 -3.84 8.51
CA ALA A 125 -11.98 -4.35 7.21
C ALA A 125 -11.20 -3.66 6.08
N PHE A 126 -10.62 -4.46 5.19
CA PHE A 126 -9.81 -3.95 4.09
C PHE A 126 -9.70 -4.98 2.97
N THR A 127 -10.14 -4.61 1.77
CA THR A 127 -10.15 -5.51 0.61
C THR A 127 -9.20 -5.09 -0.51
N GLY A 128 -8.46 -3.99 -0.30
CA GLY A 128 -7.51 -3.46 -1.28
C GLY A 128 -6.24 -4.28 -1.41
N ARG A 129 -5.59 -4.18 -2.56
CA ARG A 129 -4.25 -4.73 -2.82
C ARG A 129 -3.28 -3.61 -3.18
N PRO A 130 -2.85 -2.79 -2.21
CA PRO A 130 -1.91 -1.70 -2.46
C PRO A 130 -0.51 -2.22 -2.78
N ASP A 131 0.26 -1.45 -3.53
CA ASP A 131 1.66 -1.74 -3.80
C ASP A 131 2.57 -1.35 -2.65
N SER A 132 2.23 -0.27 -1.94
CA SER A 132 3.05 0.24 -0.83
C SER A 132 2.19 0.93 0.22
N ILE A 133 2.66 0.88 1.48
CA ILE A 133 2.28 1.83 2.53
C ILE A 133 3.28 2.97 2.55
N VAL A 134 2.79 4.20 2.63
CA VAL A 134 3.60 5.42 2.70
C VAL A 134 3.13 6.28 3.86
N GLY A 135 3.96 7.23 4.26
CA GLY A 135 3.62 8.22 5.27
C GLY A 135 4.83 9.08 5.60
N TRP A 136 4.70 9.87 6.64
CA TRP A 136 5.76 10.75 7.13
C TRP A 136 6.10 10.42 8.56
N TYR A 137 7.36 10.56 8.92
CA TYR A 137 7.84 10.31 10.26
C TYR A 137 8.91 11.30 10.70
N GLN A 138 8.99 11.47 12.03
CA GLN A 138 10.17 11.93 12.76
C GLN A 138 10.53 10.86 13.80
N TYR A 139 11.79 10.79 14.19
CA TYR A 139 12.25 9.77 15.11
C TYR A 139 13.29 10.29 16.12
N THR A 140 13.13 9.90 17.36
CA THR A 140 14.13 10.09 18.43
C THR A 140 14.53 8.72 18.94
N SER A 141 15.80 8.37 18.79
CA SER A 141 16.37 7.14 19.36
C SER A 141 16.70 7.34 20.82
N GLY A 142 16.27 6.44 21.67
CA GLY A 142 16.61 6.39 23.10
C GLY A 142 17.93 5.68 23.39
N GLY A 143 18.50 4.97 22.40
CA GLY A 143 19.74 4.21 22.56
C GLY A 143 20.37 3.76 21.26
N THR A 144 21.60 3.25 21.37
CA THR A 144 22.39 2.85 20.21
C THR A 144 21.76 1.69 19.46
N GLY A 145 21.60 1.84 18.15
CA GLY A 145 21.09 0.79 17.26
C GLY A 145 19.58 0.61 17.29
N GLU A 146 18.86 1.38 18.08
CA GLU A 146 17.39 1.34 18.07
C GLU A 146 16.82 1.99 16.83
N VAL A 147 15.76 1.38 16.27
CA VAL A 147 15.04 1.85 15.10
C VAL A 147 13.54 1.69 15.32
N GLY A 148 12.77 2.66 14.84
CA GLY A 148 11.32 2.60 14.79
C GLY A 148 10.82 1.69 13.68
N LYS A 149 9.58 1.20 13.79
CA LYS A 149 8.96 0.28 12.84
C LYS A 149 7.53 0.67 12.52
N VAL A 150 7.17 0.61 11.24
CA VAL A 150 5.79 0.58 10.76
C VAL A 150 5.62 -0.71 9.95
N THR A 151 4.62 -1.51 10.33
CA THR A 151 4.28 -2.76 9.63
C THR A 151 2.81 -2.73 9.26
N ALA A 152 2.48 -3.11 8.04
CA ALA A 152 1.11 -3.34 7.59
C ALA A 152 0.99 -4.76 7.05
N ILE A 153 0.00 -5.49 7.53
CA ILE A 153 -0.24 -6.90 7.20
C ILE A 153 -1.65 -7.03 6.63
N LEU A 154 -1.74 -7.49 5.39
CA LEU A 154 -3.00 -7.86 4.73
C LEU A 154 -3.29 -9.32 5.05
N HIS A 155 -4.48 -9.61 5.58
CA HIS A 155 -4.77 -10.96 6.06
C HIS A 155 -6.26 -11.30 5.98
N ASN A 156 -6.55 -12.59 6.16
CA ASN A 156 -7.88 -13.12 6.42
C ASN A 156 -7.96 -13.56 7.90
N ASN A 157 -9.16 -13.83 8.40
CA ASN A 157 -9.41 -14.32 9.76
C ASN A 157 -8.67 -13.56 10.89
N ASN A 158 -8.17 -14.26 11.90
CA ASN A 158 -7.37 -13.70 12.97
C ASN A 158 -5.89 -13.68 12.59
N TYR A 159 -5.18 -12.66 13.06
CA TYR A 159 -3.77 -12.49 12.80
C TYR A 159 -3.01 -12.08 14.06
N PHE A 160 -1.70 -12.43 14.13
CA PHE A 160 -0.84 -12.20 15.28
C PHE A 160 0.57 -11.81 14.81
N ASP A 161 1.21 -10.85 15.49
CA ASP A 161 2.57 -10.38 15.23
C ASP A 161 3.36 -10.30 16.56
N PRO A 162 4.41 -11.09 16.76
CA PRO A 162 5.09 -11.97 15.82
C PRO A 162 4.27 -13.20 15.40
N GLU A 163 4.58 -13.73 14.23
CA GLU A 163 3.89 -14.90 13.64
C GLU A 163 4.25 -16.23 14.32
N THR A 164 5.32 -16.26 15.13
CA THR A 164 5.77 -17.45 15.85
C THR A 164 4.69 -17.93 16.81
N PRO A 165 4.20 -19.16 16.67
CA PRO A 165 3.16 -19.67 17.54
C PRO A 165 3.63 -19.75 19.00
N THR A 166 2.71 -19.47 19.92
CA THR A 166 2.92 -19.52 21.37
C THR A 166 1.79 -20.27 22.03
N THR A 167 1.77 -20.34 23.37
CA THR A 167 0.60 -20.87 24.10
C THR A 167 -0.63 -19.97 23.99
N TYR A 168 -0.47 -18.73 23.50
CA TYR A 168 -1.52 -17.71 23.44
C TYR A 168 -2.13 -17.51 22.05
N HIS A 169 -1.43 -17.91 21.03
CA HIS A 169 -1.94 -17.86 19.64
C HIS A 169 -1.26 -18.91 18.74
N ALA A 170 -1.99 -19.36 17.73
CA ALA A 170 -1.50 -20.25 16.70
C ALA A 170 -0.67 -19.48 15.65
N ASP A 171 -0.03 -20.23 14.74
CA ASP A 171 0.62 -19.67 13.55
C ASP A 171 -0.43 -19.07 12.61
N PRO A 172 -0.37 -17.76 12.31
CA PRO A 172 -1.34 -17.09 11.45
C PRO A 172 -0.93 -17.06 9.98
N THR A 173 0.20 -17.66 9.60
CA THR A 173 0.81 -17.47 8.27
C THR A 173 -0.04 -17.98 7.12
N ALA A 174 -0.93 -18.96 7.36
CA ALA A 174 -1.89 -19.44 6.37
C ALA A 174 -2.92 -18.37 5.95
N ASP A 175 -3.20 -17.41 6.82
CA ASP A 175 -4.13 -16.31 6.58
C ASP A 175 -3.46 -15.05 6.04
N LYS A 176 -2.13 -15.04 5.93
CA LYS A 176 -1.36 -13.89 5.43
C LYS A 176 -1.49 -13.77 3.91
N ILE A 177 -1.87 -12.57 3.46
CA ILE A 177 -1.90 -12.21 2.03
C ILE A 177 -0.65 -11.44 1.65
N ALA A 178 -0.28 -10.41 2.43
CA ALA A 178 0.92 -9.62 2.19
C ALA A 178 1.42 -8.93 3.46
N ARG A 179 2.68 -8.53 3.45
CA ARG A 179 3.29 -7.71 4.52
C ARG A 179 4.13 -6.60 3.90
N ALA A 180 4.02 -5.39 4.44
CA ALA A 180 4.94 -4.29 4.22
C ALA A 180 5.60 -3.93 5.55
N THR A 181 6.89 -3.64 5.54
CA THR A 181 7.64 -3.25 6.75
C THR A 181 8.60 -2.10 6.42
N PHE A 182 8.46 -1.02 7.14
CA PHE A 182 9.39 0.09 7.17
C PHE A 182 10.15 0.08 8.50
N LEU A 183 11.45 0.27 8.44
CA LEU A 183 12.32 0.54 9.59
C LEU A 183 12.94 1.92 9.40
N THR A 184 12.96 2.74 10.47
CA THR A 184 13.71 3.99 10.41
C THR A 184 15.20 3.71 10.26
N PRO A 185 15.99 4.60 9.65
CA PRO A 185 17.44 4.58 9.83
C PRO A 185 17.82 4.63 11.31
N THR A 186 19.03 4.17 11.63
CA THR A 186 19.60 4.30 12.98
C THR A 186 19.84 5.76 13.33
N GLY A 187 19.68 6.11 14.60
CA GLY A 187 19.85 7.47 15.10
C GLY A 187 18.57 8.31 15.00
N SER A 188 18.63 9.53 15.54
CA SER A 188 17.49 10.44 15.57
C SER A 188 17.35 11.23 14.28
N ASN A 189 16.11 11.49 13.86
CA ASN A 189 15.77 12.36 12.75
C ASN A 189 14.63 13.31 13.16
N ALA A 190 14.96 14.57 13.36
CA ALA A 190 14.01 15.61 13.75
C ALA A 190 13.29 16.29 12.57
N THR A 191 13.57 15.85 11.34
CA THR A 191 12.94 16.39 10.13
C THR A 191 11.88 15.42 9.62
N TRP A 192 10.70 15.93 9.27
CA TRP A 192 9.69 15.11 8.62
C TRP A 192 10.24 14.48 7.34
N THR A 193 10.29 13.18 7.32
CA THR A 193 10.83 12.40 6.22
C THR A 193 9.75 11.43 5.72
N ARG A 194 9.56 11.41 4.40
CA ARG A 194 8.63 10.47 3.79
C ARG A 194 9.22 9.06 3.80
N PHE A 195 8.45 8.08 4.22
CA PHE A 195 8.78 6.68 4.03
C PHE A 195 7.87 6.02 2.99
N SER A 196 8.34 4.92 2.43
CA SER A 196 7.59 4.03 1.56
C SER A 196 8.05 2.60 1.79
N ALA A 197 7.13 1.70 2.02
CA ALA A 197 7.42 0.27 2.17
C ALA A 197 6.52 -0.54 1.22
N PRO A 198 7.10 -1.30 0.28
CA PRO A 198 6.32 -2.13 -0.63
C PRO A 198 5.68 -3.31 0.10
N PHE A 199 4.50 -3.71 -0.33
CA PHE A 199 3.88 -4.96 0.11
C PHE A 199 4.52 -6.15 -0.61
N VAL A 200 4.99 -7.12 0.17
CA VAL A 200 5.43 -8.41 -0.32
C VAL A 200 4.24 -9.37 -0.22
N TYR A 201 3.68 -9.72 -1.36
CA TYR A 201 2.52 -10.61 -1.46
C TYR A 201 2.97 -12.07 -1.42
N THR A 202 2.39 -12.87 -0.52
CA THR A 202 2.66 -14.30 -0.34
C THR A 202 1.49 -15.17 -0.78
N ALA A 203 0.30 -14.58 -0.98
CA ALA A 203 -0.89 -15.28 -1.44
C ALA A 203 -1.65 -14.46 -2.50
N ALA A 204 -2.37 -15.19 -3.36
CA ALA A 204 -3.32 -14.62 -4.31
C ALA A 204 -4.65 -14.24 -3.60
N GLY A 205 -5.52 -13.52 -4.32
CA GLY A 205 -6.81 -13.07 -3.80
C GLY A 205 -6.75 -11.75 -3.04
N ASN A 206 -7.92 -11.27 -2.64
CA ASN A 206 -8.04 -10.04 -1.86
C ASN A 206 -8.01 -10.36 -0.36
N PRO A 207 -7.42 -9.51 0.46
CA PRO A 207 -7.53 -9.61 1.91
C PRO A 207 -8.97 -9.28 2.35
N SER A 208 -9.32 -9.71 3.56
CA SER A 208 -10.54 -9.28 4.26
C SER A 208 -10.25 -8.18 5.26
N TYR A 209 -9.01 -8.12 5.75
CA TYR A 209 -8.60 -7.24 6.85
C TYR A 209 -7.17 -6.73 6.66
N ILE A 210 -6.87 -5.67 7.40
CA ILE A 210 -5.51 -5.14 7.56
C ILE A 210 -5.19 -4.98 9.04
N MET A 211 -3.97 -5.36 9.44
CA MET A 211 -3.42 -5.03 10.74
C MET A 211 -2.18 -4.13 10.55
N ILE A 212 -2.23 -2.94 11.12
CA ILE A 212 -1.12 -1.98 11.08
C ILE A 212 -0.54 -1.89 12.48
N ASN A 213 0.78 -2.01 12.58
CA ASN A 213 1.51 -1.90 13.84
C ASN A 213 2.59 -0.83 13.69
N MET A 214 2.62 0.11 14.62
CA MET A 214 3.56 1.23 14.63
C MET A 214 4.21 1.32 15.99
N THR A 215 5.54 1.48 16.06
CA THR A 215 6.30 1.53 17.31
C THR A 215 7.65 2.22 17.15
N PRO A 216 8.18 2.92 18.16
CA PRO A 216 9.53 3.47 18.11
C PRO A 216 10.63 2.42 18.30
N SER A 217 10.29 1.12 18.52
CA SER A 217 11.29 0.04 18.72
C SER A 217 10.96 -1.18 17.89
N ASN A 218 11.84 -1.53 16.96
CA ASN A 218 11.70 -2.76 16.17
C ASN A 218 11.86 -4.02 17.02
N ASN A 219 12.80 -4.02 17.98
CA ASN A 219 13.03 -5.15 18.87
C ASN A 219 12.37 -4.90 20.23
N GLN A 220 11.30 -5.65 20.51
CA GLN A 220 10.56 -5.51 21.75
C GLN A 220 11.37 -5.93 23.01
N LEU A 221 12.44 -6.72 22.85
CA LEU A 221 13.23 -7.21 23.98
C LEU A 221 14.31 -6.22 24.39
N THR A 222 14.86 -5.45 23.45
CA THR A 222 15.95 -4.48 23.67
C THR A 222 15.47 -3.07 23.35
N THR A 223 14.53 -2.57 24.14
CA THR A 223 13.96 -1.23 23.98
C THR A 223 14.59 -0.24 24.94
N PHE A 224 14.67 1.01 24.53
CA PHE A 224 15.16 2.10 25.34
C PHE A 224 14.03 3.06 25.71
N ALA A 225 13.99 3.47 26.99
CA ALA A 225 13.05 4.49 27.43
C ALA A 225 13.33 5.81 26.70
N GLY A 226 12.28 6.55 26.38
CA GLY A 226 12.40 7.84 25.71
C GLY A 226 12.57 7.79 24.20
N SER A 227 12.66 6.59 23.58
CA SER A 227 12.53 6.48 22.13
C SER A 227 11.15 6.94 21.70
N LYS A 228 11.09 7.74 20.64
CA LYS A 228 9.85 8.33 20.14
C LYS A 228 9.78 8.24 18.60
N ILE A 229 8.58 8.02 18.11
CA ILE A 229 8.27 8.19 16.70
C ILE A 229 7.03 9.07 16.58
N TRP A 230 7.10 10.08 15.72
CA TRP A 230 5.94 10.81 15.24
C TRP A 230 5.58 10.28 13.87
N LEU A 231 4.31 10.06 13.64
CA LEU A 231 3.77 9.54 12.38
C LEU A 231 2.61 10.41 11.92
N ASP A 232 2.55 10.62 10.60
CA ASP A 232 1.51 11.45 9.97
C ASP A 232 1.27 11.03 8.52
N ASP A 233 0.09 11.35 7.99
CA ASP A 233 -0.29 11.16 6.58
C ASP A 233 -0.04 9.73 6.05
N ILE A 234 -0.39 8.72 6.84
CA ILE A 234 -0.30 7.31 6.42
C ILE A 234 -1.33 7.04 5.34
N SER A 235 -0.87 6.49 4.22
CA SER A 235 -1.74 6.16 3.10
C SER A 235 -1.19 4.97 2.29
N PHE A 236 -2.00 4.50 1.34
CA PHE A 236 -1.61 3.43 0.42
C PHE A 236 -1.40 3.95 -0.98
N ILE A 237 -0.34 3.47 -1.63
CA ILE A 237 -0.12 3.67 -3.07
C ILE A 237 -0.64 2.42 -3.78
N TYR A 238 -1.47 2.66 -4.75
CA TYR A 238 -1.88 1.70 -5.74
C TYR A 238 -1.27 2.16 -7.05
N ASN A 239 -0.25 1.49 -7.52
CA ASN A 239 0.14 1.66 -8.89
C ASN A 239 -1.01 1.07 -9.71
N SER A 240 -1.92 1.89 -10.15
CA SER A 240 -2.75 1.47 -11.26
C SER A 240 -1.76 1.08 -12.33
N VAL A 241 -1.51 -0.24 -12.46
CA VAL A 241 -1.01 -0.73 -13.72
C VAL A 241 -2.09 -0.30 -14.71
N THR A 242 -1.90 0.83 -15.36
CA THR A 242 -2.40 1.01 -16.70
C THR A 242 -1.56 0.07 -17.57
N SER A 243 -1.42 -1.18 -17.15
CA SER A 243 -1.11 -2.24 -18.06
C SER A 243 -2.41 -2.42 -18.81
N VAL A 244 -2.47 -1.93 -20.02
CA VAL A 244 -3.07 -2.71 -21.04
C VAL A 244 -2.66 -4.14 -20.72
N LYS A 245 -3.62 -4.95 -20.27
CA LYS A 245 -3.41 -6.33 -19.92
C LYS A 245 -2.67 -6.92 -21.10
N ASP A 246 -1.38 -7.22 -20.99
CA ASP A 246 -0.74 -8.08 -21.94
C ASP A 246 -1.55 -9.37 -21.89
N ILE A 247 -2.46 -9.52 -22.82
CA ILE A 247 -3.11 -10.80 -23.08
C ILE A 247 -1.96 -11.64 -23.60
N VAL A 248 -1.28 -12.34 -22.69
CA VAL A 248 -0.31 -13.35 -23.02
C VAL A 248 -1.11 -14.54 -23.56
N SER A 249 -1.63 -14.39 -24.76
CA SER A 249 -1.81 -15.52 -25.63
C SER A 249 -0.40 -15.81 -26.21
N GLY A 250 0.06 -17.02 -26.15
CA GLY A 250 1.42 -17.48 -26.44
C GLY A 250 2.09 -17.04 -27.77
N GLN A 251 1.86 -15.85 -28.21
CA GLN A 251 2.47 -15.25 -29.41
C GLN A 251 3.48 -14.17 -29.01
N THR A 252 4.68 -14.32 -29.53
CA THR A 252 5.88 -13.53 -29.29
C THR A 252 5.92 -12.22 -30.08
N THR A 253 4.78 -11.60 -30.46
CA THR A 253 4.77 -10.34 -31.20
C THR A 253 5.44 -9.23 -30.41
N LYS A 254 6.53 -8.67 -30.95
CA LYS A 254 7.25 -7.53 -30.37
C LYS A 254 7.11 -6.33 -31.30
N VAL A 255 6.83 -5.15 -30.72
CA VAL A 255 6.77 -3.89 -31.46
C VAL A 255 7.79 -2.95 -30.87
N TYR A 256 8.68 -2.40 -31.69
CA TYR A 256 9.73 -1.49 -31.28
C TYR A 256 10.10 -0.52 -32.41
N VAL A 257 10.71 0.60 -32.07
CA VAL A 257 11.21 1.62 -33.00
C VAL A 257 12.72 1.54 -33.05
N PHE A 258 13.27 1.63 -34.24
CA PHE A 258 14.70 1.76 -34.46
C PHE A 258 14.92 2.45 -35.83
N ASP A 259 15.80 3.45 -35.87
CA ASP A 259 16.20 4.16 -37.08
C ASP A 259 15.01 4.63 -37.93
N GLU A 260 14.13 5.46 -37.32
CA GLU A 260 12.90 6.02 -37.91
C GLU A 260 11.93 4.97 -38.50
N LYS A 261 12.04 3.72 -38.08
CA LYS A 261 11.19 2.61 -38.53
C LYS A 261 10.53 1.91 -37.33
N LEU A 262 9.28 1.57 -37.52
CA LEU A 262 8.51 0.74 -36.64
C LEU A 262 8.62 -0.71 -37.09
N TYR A 263 9.08 -1.57 -36.19
CA TYR A 263 9.20 -3.01 -36.41
C TYR A 263 8.10 -3.76 -35.67
N VAL A 264 7.33 -4.58 -36.40
CA VAL A 264 6.37 -5.52 -35.84
C VAL A 264 6.90 -6.93 -36.08
N ASN A 265 7.48 -7.53 -35.03
CA ASN A 265 8.07 -8.86 -35.09
C ASN A 265 7.07 -9.88 -34.52
N PHE A 266 6.57 -10.76 -35.37
CA PHE A 266 5.62 -11.83 -35.01
C PHE A 266 6.32 -13.11 -34.53
N GLY A 267 7.66 -13.18 -34.54
CA GLY A 267 8.43 -14.38 -34.20
C GLY A 267 8.38 -15.47 -35.26
N THR A 268 7.23 -15.73 -35.83
CA THR A 268 6.98 -16.62 -36.98
C THR A 268 6.17 -15.83 -37.99
N LYS A 269 6.07 -16.34 -39.24
CA LYS A 269 5.21 -15.70 -40.26
C LYS A 269 3.79 -15.55 -39.70
N ALA A 270 3.24 -14.36 -39.78
CA ALA A 270 1.82 -14.14 -39.51
C ALA A 270 1.00 -15.00 -40.48
N THR A 271 0.19 -15.90 -39.95
CA THR A 271 -0.65 -16.80 -40.77
C THR A 271 -1.98 -16.13 -41.21
N GLU A 272 -2.27 -14.95 -40.66
CA GLU A 272 -3.51 -14.23 -40.86
C GLU A 272 -3.23 -12.74 -41.13
N GLN A 273 -4.18 -12.07 -41.79
CA GLN A 273 -4.08 -10.65 -42.06
C GLN A 273 -4.12 -9.85 -40.75
N THR A 274 -3.04 -9.15 -40.45
CA THR A 274 -2.88 -8.34 -39.23
C THR A 274 -2.80 -6.86 -39.67
N THR A 275 -3.37 -5.97 -38.81
CA THR A 275 -3.29 -4.52 -38.99
C THR A 275 -2.61 -3.92 -37.79
N ILE A 276 -1.70 -2.97 -37.99
CA ILE A 276 -1.16 -2.13 -36.91
C ILE A 276 -1.73 -0.72 -37.04
N GLU A 277 -2.13 -0.18 -35.88
CA GLU A 277 -2.58 1.20 -35.74
C GLU A 277 -1.72 1.91 -34.72
N LEU A 278 -1.35 3.18 -34.98
CA LEU A 278 -0.72 4.06 -34.01
C LEU A 278 -1.68 5.20 -33.68
N PHE A 279 -1.72 5.53 -32.40
CA PHE A 279 -2.53 6.62 -31.85
C PHE A 279 -1.59 7.63 -31.18
N ASP A 280 -1.86 8.91 -31.34
CA ASP A 280 -1.24 9.95 -30.53
C ASP A 280 -1.84 9.95 -29.10
N VAL A 281 -1.28 10.77 -28.22
CA VAL A 281 -1.72 10.88 -26.81
C VAL A 281 -3.16 11.38 -26.66
N THR A 282 -3.76 11.92 -27.71
CA THR A 282 -5.17 12.37 -27.74
C THR A 282 -6.12 11.25 -28.18
N GLY A 283 -5.60 10.09 -28.57
CA GLY A 283 -6.36 8.96 -29.09
C GLY A 283 -6.69 9.02 -30.58
N ARG A 284 -6.09 9.98 -31.32
CA ARG A 284 -6.26 10.09 -32.78
C ARG A 284 -5.35 9.09 -33.46
N ILE A 285 -5.89 8.36 -34.47
CA ILE A 285 -5.09 7.48 -35.33
C ILE A 285 -4.17 8.33 -36.23
N VAL A 286 -2.86 8.12 -36.11
CA VAL A 286 -1.83 8.78 -36.91
C VAL A 286 -1.23 7.84 -37.96
N LEU A 287 -1.40 6.54 -37.82
CA LEU A 287 -1.00 5.53 -38.79
C LEU A 287 -1.93 4.32 -38.66
N SER A 288 -2.34 3.76 -39.83
CA SER A 288 -3.04 2.48 -39.88
C SER A 288 -2.53 1.73 -41.12
N GLN A 289 -1.93 0.57 -40.92
CA GLN A 289 -1.32 -0.20 -42.00
C GLN A 289 -1.53 -1.71 -41.80
N LYS A 290 -1.81 -2.41 -42.90
CA LYS A 290 -1.83 -3.87 -42.92
C LYS A 290 -0.42 -4.40 -42.93
N CYS A 291 -0.18 -5.42 -42.12
CA CYS A 291 1.09 -6.12 -42.09
C CYS A 291 1.12 -7.25 -43.10
N ASP A 292 2.23 -7.33 -43.83
CA ASP A 292 2.46 -8.43 -44.75
C ASP A 292 2.68 -9.75 -44.03
N ASN A 293 2.50 -10.86 -44.70
CA ASN A 293 2.72 -12.21 -44.17
C ASN A 293 4.22 -12.53 -44.08
N VAL A 294 4.92 -11.79 -43.22
CA VAL A 294 6.35 -11.92 -42.92
C VAL A 294 6.59 -12.01 -41.41
N ALA A 295 7.74 -12.56 -41.03
CA ALA A 295 8.07 -12.65 -39.60
C ALA A 295 8.30 -11.28 -38.96
N ILE A 296 8.85 -10.34 -39.71
CA ILE A 296 9.08 -8.97 -39.25
C ILE A 296 8.53 -8.02 -40.35
N HIS A 297 7.54 -7.23 -39.98
CA HIS A 297 7.02 -6.15 -40.83
C HIS A 297 7.63 -4.83 -40.39
N THR A 298 8.05 -4.02 -41.39
CA THR A 298 8.72 -2.74 -41.13
C THR A 298 7.93 -1.62 -41.74
N ILE A 299 7.71 -0.55 -41.00
CA ILE A 299 6.92 0.62 -41.42
C ILE A 299 7.78 1.86 -41.22
N ASP A 300 7.85 2.71 -42.22
CA ASP A 300 8.50 4.01 -42.15
C ASP A 300 7.65 4.96 -41.28
N ILE A 301 8.25 5.55 -40.26
CA ILE A 301 7.62 6.50 -39.36
C ILE A 301 8.38 7.84 -39.26
N SER A 302 9.28 8.11 -40.23
CA SER A 302 10.05 9.37 -40.33
C SER A 302 9.18 10.63 -40.36
N ASN A 303 7.92 10.49 -40.79
CA ASN A 303 6.96 11.59 -40.82
C ASN A 303 6.23 11.85 -39.50
N LEU A 304 6.46 11.03 -38.47
CA LEU A 304 5.86 11.23 -37.15
C LEU A 304 6.71 12.20 -36.33
N ASN A 305 6.06 13.06 -35.56
CA ASN A 305 6.76 13.93 -34.62
C ASN A 305 7.34 13.12 -33.43
N THR A 306 8.45 13.59 -32.89
CA THR A 306 8.98 13.09 -31.61
C THR A 306 7.89 13.07 -30.55
N GLY A 307 7.71 11.94 -29.87
CA GLY A 307 6.68 11.79 -28.87
C GLY A 307 6.33 10.36 -28.49
N ILE A 308 5.32 10.23 -27.63
CA ILE A 308 4.78 8.94 -27.20
C ILE A 308 3.57 8.60 -28.07
N TYR A 309 3.56 7.38 -28.58
CA TYR A 309 2.45 6.81 -29.36
C TYR A 309 2.00 5.50 -28.76
N ILE A 310 0.70 5.25 -28.81
CA ILE A 310 0.10 3.96 -28.46
C ILE A 310 -0.05 3.15 -29.75
N TYR A 311 0.41 1.91 -29.75
CA TYR A 311 0.16 1.01 -30.88
C TYR A 311 -0.91 -0.02 -30.53
N LYS A 312 -1.66 -0.44 -31.53
CA LYS A 312 -2.60 -1.56 -31.49
C LYS A 312 -2.34 -2.47 -32.69
N VAL A 313 -2.03 -3.73 -32.41
CA VAL A 313 -1.89 -4.79 -33.44
C VAL A 313 -3.15 -5.64 -33.38
N ILE A 314 -3.87 -5.74 -34.49
CA ILE A 314 -5.19 -6.36 -34.63
C ILE A 314 -5.09 -7.56 -35.57
N GLY A 315 -5.32 -8.78 -35.06
CA GLY A 315 -5.44 -10.02 -35.81
C GLY A 315 -6.90 -10.46 -35.98
N ASN A 316 -7.15 -11.49 -36.79
CA ASN A 316 -8.52 -11.96 -37.07
C ASN A 316 -9.20 -12.75 -35.94
N LYS A 317 -8.47 -13.21 -34.94
CA LYS A 317 -8.98 -13.98 -33.79
C LYS A 317 -8.47 -13.40 -32.50
N SER A 318 -9.21 -12.47 -31.90
CA SER A 318 -9.07 -12.00 -30.50
C SER A 318 -7.65 -11.70 -29.97
N ASP A 319 -6.62 -11.74 -30.79
CA ASP A 319 -5.24 -11.46 -30.43
C ASP A 319 -4.90 -10.00 -30.71
N GLU A 320 -5.47 -9.11 -29.88
CA GLU A 320 -5.07 -7.71 -29.88
C GLU A 320 -3.85 -7.51 -28.98
N LYS A 321 -2.80 -6.92 -29.54
CA LYS A 321 -1.67 -6.44 -28.74
C LYS A 321 -1.65 -4.93 -28.75
N ILE A 322 -1.63 -4.34 -27.56
CA ILE A 322 -1.56 -2.90 -27.35
C ILE A 322 -0.31 -2.59 -26.53
N GLY A 323 0.36 -1.50 -26.84
CA GLY A 323 1.51 -1.04 -26.08
C GLY A 323 1.88 0.39 -26.45
N LYS A 324 3.02 0.86 -25.97
CA LYS A 324 3.53 2.20 -26.28
C LYS A 324 4.88 2.11 -26.96
N ILE A 325 5.15 3.09 -27.83
CA ILE A 325 6.45 3.35 -28.42
C ILE A 325 6.84 4.81 -28.19
N ILE A 326 8.12 5.09 -28.28
CA ILE A 326 8.67 6.43 -28.28
C ILE A 326 9.29 6.63 -29.65
N VAL A 327 8.98 7.74 -30.30
CA VAL A 327 9.62 8.22 -31.53
C VAL A 327 10.50 9.38 -31.10
N ASP A 328 11.80 9.28 -31.35
CA ASP A 328 12.83 10.27 -31.01
C ASP A 328 13.07 11.23 -32.16
#